data_f61cee2bd9df1e815b3f914fb356659b
#
_entry.id   f61cee2bd9df1e815b3f914fb356659b
#
_cell.length_a   1.000
_cell.length_b   1.000
_cell.length_c   1.000
_cell.angle_alpha   90.00
_cell.angle_beta   90.00
_cell.angle_gamma   90.00
#
_symmetry.space_group_name_H-M   'P 1'
#
loop_
_entity.id
_entity.type
_entity.pdbx_description
1 polymer ?
#
loop_
_entity_poly.entity_id
_entity_poly.type
_entity_poly.pdbx_seq_one_letter_code
_entity_poly.pdbx_strand_id
1 'polypeptide(L)'
;MKKLIAVVLALACMMTLCSCGWNSQKAVATIFSQNITKVDITHRIGTETTNWSVEGTEIAPLREWFNKLDYNLIEVKDGQSPGDVNGNEVYTFEFTGEEWPGFSYIINGENDCYLLNPEGNWFAVSNPSTPPVTEPTQ
;
A
#
# COMPACT_ATOMS: atom_id res chain seq x y z
N MET A 1 -33.22 -37.19 11.50
CA MET A 1 -32.18 -37.01 10.44
C MET A 1 -32.34 -35.70 9.65
N LYS A 2 -33.54 -35.30 9.27
CA LYS A 2 -33.73 -34.04 8.51
C LYS A 2 -33.35 -32.77 9.29
N LYS A 3 -33.47 -32.76 10.63
CA LYS A 3 -33.09 -31.63 11.48
C LYS A 3 -31.57 -31.48 11.67
N LEU A 4 -30.83 -32.59 11.61
CA LEU A 4 -29.36 -32.60 11.69
C LEU A 4 -28.71 -32.06 10.43
N ILE A 5 -29.28 -32.38 9.26
CA ILE A 5 -28.80 -31.90 7.97
C ILE A 5 -28.99 -30.37 7.86
N ALA A 6 -30.10 -29.83 8.36
CA ALA A 6 -30.36 -28.40 8.35
C ALA A 6 -29.38 -27.63 9.26
N VAL A 7 -29.01 -28.18 10.41
CA VAL A 7 -28.02 -27.57 11.31
C VAL A 7 -26.62 -27.58 10.72
N VAL A 8 -26.22 -28.67 10.06
CA VAL A 8 -24.92 -28.75 9.39
C VAL A 8 -24.83 -27.79 8.20
N LEU A 9 -25.89 -27.63 7.43
CA LEU A 9 -25.96 -26.65 6.34
C LEU A 9 -25.92 -25.21 6.86
N ALA A 10 -26.57 -24.89 7.97
CA ALA A 10 -26.54 -23.57 8.59
C ALA A 10 -25.14 -23.26 9.15
N LEU A 11 -24.44 -24.23 9.74
CA LEU A 11 -23.05 -24.07 10.21
C LEU A 11 -22.08 -23.90 9.04
N ALA A 12 -22.25 -24.60 7.93
CA ALA A 12 -21.44 -24.44 6.74
C ALA A 12 -21.64 -23.06 6.09
N CYS A 13 -22.86 -22.52 6.08
CA CYS A 13 -23.14 -21.15 5.62
C CYS A 13 -22.52 -20.08 6.51
N MET A 14 -22.42 -20.30 7.82
CA MET A 14 -21.77 -19.34 8.74
C MET A 14 -20.24 -19.30 8.57
N MET A 15 -19.61 -20.38 8.14
CA MET A 15 -18.17 -20.39 7.89
C MET A 15 -17.78 -19.71 6.57
N THR A 16 -18.69 -19.60 5.62
CA THR A 16 -18.41 -18.91 4.34
C THR A 16 -18.57 -17.39 4.41
N LEU A 17 -19.19 -16.86 5.45
CA LEU A 17 -19.35 -15.42 5.65
C LEU A 17 -18.19 -14.77 6.43
N CYS A 18 -17.25 -15.55 6.99
CA CYS A 18 -16.10 -15.04 7.72
C CYS A 18 -14.85 -14.80 6.84
N SER A 19 -14.91 -15.03 5.54
CA SER A 19 -13.76 -14.85 4.64
C SER A 19 -13.72 -13.49 3.93
N CYS A 20 -14.67 -12.60 4.16
CA CYS A 20 -14.72 -11.25 3.56
C CYS A 20 -14.28 -10.14 4.51
N GLY A 21 -13.18 -10.34 5.21
CA GLY A 21 -12.67 -9.34 6.14
C GLY A 21 -11.16 -9.35 6.27
N TRP A 22 -10.45 -9.77 5.25
CA TRP A 22 -9.03 -9.51 5.23
C TRP A 22 -8.85 -8.03 4.95
N ASN A 23 -8.75 -7.28 6.04
CA ASN A 23 -8.42 -5.88 6.03
C ASN A 23 -7.12 -5.72 5.25
N SER A 24 -7.22 -5.32 4.00
CA SER A 24 -6.08 -4.95 3.15
C SER A 24 -5.17 -3.92 3.83
N GLN A 25 -5.70 -3.12 4.77
CA GLN A 25 -4.93 -2.26 5.66
C GLN A 25 -3.93 -3.03 6.53
N LYS A 26 -4.29 -4.20 7.08
CA LYS A 26 -3.37 -5.01 7.87
C LYS A 26 -2.27 -5.65 7.02
N ALA A 27 -2.57 -6.04 5.78
CA ALA A 27 -1.58 -6.64 4.90
C ALA A 27 -0.46 -5.64 4.57
N VAL A 28 -0.78 -4.38 4.30
CA VAL A 28 0.22 -3.36 4.00
C VAL A 28 0.98 -2.91 5.25
N ALA A 29 0.31 -2.78 6.42
CA ALA A 29 0.97 -2.49 7.69
C ALA A 29 1.93 -3.62 8.11
N THR A 30 1.65 -4.85 7.74
CA THR A 30 2.51 -6.01 8.02
C THR A 30 3.82 -5.96 7.21
N ILE A 31 3.83 -5.33 6.04
CA ILE A 31 5.03 -5.21 5.20
C ILE A 31 6.15 -4.49 5.96
N PHE A 32 5.85 -3.37 6.64
CA PHE A 32 6.85 -2.64 7.42
C PHE A 32 7.16 -3.25 8.79
N SER A 33 6.42 -4.23 9.26
CA SER A 33 6.69 -4.91 10.53
C SER A 33 7.79 -5.97 10.41
N GLN A 34 8.20 -6.32 9.19
CA GLN A 34 9.20 -7.34 8.93
C GLN A 34 10.62 -6.76 8.87
N ASN A 35 11.63 -7.60 8.84
CA ASN A 35 13.04 -7.22 8.84
C ASN A 35 13.49 -6.65 7.49
N ILE A 36 12.99 -5.48 7.14
CA ILE A 36 13.43 -4.74 5.97
C ILE A 36 14.78 -4.11 6.31
N THR A 37 15.80 -4.43 5.56
CA THR A 37 17.17 -3.95 5.75
C THR A 37 17.53 -2.79 4.84
N LYS A 38 16.83 -2.68 3.71
CA LYS A 38 17.07 -1.67 2.69
C LYS A 38 15.78 -1.34 1.96
N VAL A 39 15.58 -0.07 1.64
CA VAL A 39 14.50 0.42 0.78
C VAL A 39 15.11 1.21 -0.35
N ASP A 40 14.91 0.76 -1.58
CA ASP A 40 15.24 1.51 -2.78
C ASP A 40 14.09 2.46 -3.11
N ILE A 41 14.40 3.73 -3.30
CA ILE A 41 13.41 4.79 -3.52
C ILE A 41 13.63 5.38 -4.90
N THR A 42 12.55 5.42 -5.67
CA THR A 42 12.47 6.16 -6.92
C THR A 42 11.49 7.30 -6.73
N HIS A 43 11.95 8.53 -6.88
CA HIS A 43 11.10 9.72 -6.87
C HIS A 43 11.03 10.32 -8.27
N ARG A 44 9.85 10.48 -8.79
CA ARG A 44 9.59 11.05 -10.10
C ARG A 44 8.70 12.28 -9.97
N ILE A 45 9.15 13.39 -10.54
CA ILE A 45 8.37 14.63 -10.72
C ILE A 45 8.33 14.95 -12.20
N GLY A 46 7.17 14.84 -12.83
CA GLY A 46 7.04 15.02 -14.25
C GLY A 46 7.91 14.05 -15.05
N THR A 47 8.94 14.55 -15.70
CA THR A 47 9.92 13.75 -16.46
C THR A 47 11.23 13.51 -15.72
N GLU A 48 11.45 14.18 -14.59
CA GLU A 48 12.65 14.01 -13.78
C GLU A 48 12.51 12.82 -12.84
N THR A 49 13.57 12.04 -12.71
CA THR A 49 13.61 10.86 -11.85
C THR A 49 14.89 10.84 -11.05
N THR A 50 14.76 10.71 -9.75
CA THR A 50 15.87 10.55 -8.80
C THR A 50 15.75 9.18 -8.11
N ASN A 51 16.88 8.49 -7.96
CA ASN A 51 16.94 7.18 -7.33
C ASN A 51 17.98 7.19 -6.20
N TRP A 52 17.61 6.64 -5.04
CA TRP A 52 18.54 6.43 -3.91
C TRP A 52 18.04 5.28 -3.03
N SER A 53 18.79 4.97 -2.00
CA SER A 53 18.42 3.93 -1.04
C SER A 53 18.54 4.46 0.38
N VAL A 54 17.71 3.95 1.27
CA VAL A 54 17.82 4.14 2.71
C VAL A 54 18.02 2.80 3.41
N GLU A 55 18.84 2.80 4.45
CA GLU A 55 19.21 1.59 5.20
C GLU A 55 19.24 1.87 6.72
N GLY A 56 19.13 0.82 7.49
CA GLY A 56 19.31 0.89 8.94
C GLY A 56 18.31 1.82 9.63
N THR A 57 18.83 2.83 10.32
CA THR A 57 18.02 3.77 11.13
C THR A 57 17.17 4.72 10.28
N GLU A 58 17.51 4.93 9.02
CA GLU A 58 16.75 5.79 8.10
C GLU A 58 15.40 5.18 7.69
N ILE A 59 15.24 3.87 7.85
CA ILE A 59 13.99 3.16 7.55
C ILE A 59 12.92 3.45 8.62
N ALA A 60 13.29 3.70 9.87
CA ALA A 60 12.36 3.90 10.97
C ALA A 60 11.38 5.09 10.74
N PRO A 61 11.83 6.29 10.31
CA PRO A 61 10.92 7.39 10.00
C PRO A 61 9.94 7.06 8.88
N LEU A 62 10.40 6.35 7.85
CA LEU A 62 9.56 5.92 6.73
C LEU A 62 8.48 4.93 7.18
N ARG A 63 8.86 3.97 8.02
CA ARG A 63 7.94 3.01 8.64
C ARG A 63 6.89 3.72 9.49
N GLU A 64 7.30 4.67 10.32
CA GLU A 64 6.40 5.44 11.19
C GLU A 64 5.41 6.27 10.37
N TRP A 65 5.89 6.93 9.32
CA TRP A 65 5.05 7.68 8.38
C TRP A 65 4.00 6.78 7.76
N PHE A 66 4.40 5.65 7.22
CA PHE A 66 3.50 4.70 6.56
C PHE A 66 2.44 4.15 7.51
N ASN A 67 2.81 3.84 8.75
CA ASN A 67 1.89 3.35 9.77
C ASN A 67 0.85 4.38 10.20
N LYS A 68 1.11 5.66 9.99
CA LYS A 68 0.19 6.77 10.29
C LYS A 68 -0.75 7.08 9.13
N LEU A 69 -0.49 6.59 7.93
CA LEU A 69 -1.38 6.79 6.80
C LEU A 69 -2.71 6.07 7.03
N ASP A 70 -3.78 6.77 6.74
CA ASP A 70 -5.12 6.22 6.71
C ASP A 70 -5.55 6.08 5.24
N TYR A 71 -5.78 4.84 4.81
CA TYR A 71 -6.06 4.53 3.41
C TYR A 71 -7.10 3.42 3.28
N ASN A 72 -7.89 3.49 2.22
CA ASN A 72 -8.96 2.56 1.93
C ASN A 72 -8.85 2.03 0.49
N LEU A 73 -9.11 0.74 0.33
CA LEU A 73 -9.20 0.12 -0.99
C LEU A 73 -10.29 0.79 -1.81
N ILE A 74 -9.97 1.13 -3.05
CA ILE A 74 -10.93 1.64 -4.03
C ILE A 74 -11.03 0.71 -5.23
N GLU A 75 -12.22 0.56 -5.75
CA GLU A 75 -12.44 -0.20 -6.99
C GLU A 75 -12.15 0.69 -8.19
N VAL A 76 -11.22 0.24 -9.03
CA VAL A 76 -10.87 0.88 -10.30
C VAL A 76 -11.03 -0.16 -11.40
N LYS A 77 -11.55 0.24 -12.55
CA LYS A 77 -11.67 -0.66 -13.69
C LYS A 77 -10.29 -1.11 -14.16
N ASP A 78 -10.19 -2.36 -14.60
CA ASP A 78 -8.95 -2.95 -15.08
C ASP A 78 -8.25 -2.05 -16.11
N GLY A 79 -6.97 -1.79 -15.86
CA GLY A 79 -6.14 -0.95 -16.73
C GLY A 79 -6.38 0.54 -16.60
N GLN A 80 -7.20 0.99 -15.65
CA GLN A 80 -7.42 2.40 -15.35
C GLN A 80 -6.76 2.80 -14.01
N SER A 81 -6.48 4.08 -13.86
CA SER A 81 -6.10 4.70 -12.59
C SER A 81 -7.27 5.49 -12.01
N PRO A 82 -7.31 5.71 -10.69
CA PRO A 82 -8.37 6.50 -10.07
C PRO A 82 -8.29 7.96 -10.52
N GLY A 83 -9.45 8.51 -10.91
CA GLY A 83 -9.57 9.89 -11.33
C GLY A 83 -8.65 10.26 -12.50
N ASP A 84 -8.24 11.52 -12.55
CA ASP A 84 -7.28 12.03 -13.53
C ASP A 84 -5.86 12.01 -12.93
N VAL A 85 -5.39 10.81 -12.57
CA VAL A 85 -4.04 10.64 -12.04
C VAL A 85 -3.02 10.79 -13.16
N ASN A 86 -2.55 12.00 -13.34
CA ASN A 86 -1.48 12.31 -14.31
C ASN A 86 -0.09 11.90 -13.78
N GLY A 87 -0.02 11.39 -12.53
CA GLY A 87 1.21 10.94 -11.91
C GLY A 87 2.29 12.02 -11.87
N ASN A 88 1.90 13.24 -11.54
CA ASN A 88 2.82 14.38 -11.52
C ASN A 88 3.96 14.17 -10.56
N GLU A 89 3.70 13.51 -9.43
CA GLU A 89 4.71 13.17 -8.43
C GLU A 89 4.45 11.76 -7.90
N VAL A 90 5.45 10.90 -7.98
CA VAL A 90 5.36 9.49 -7.57
C VAL A 90 6.60 9.09 -6.80
N TYR A 91 6.40 8.56 -5.61
CA TYR A 91 7.42 7.82 -4.86
C TYR A 91 7.17 6.31 -5.05
N THR A 92 8.16 5.59 -5.49
CA THR A 92 8.14 4.12 -5.53
C THR A 92 9.14 3.59 -4.52
N PHE A 93 8.67 2.71 -3.65
CA PHE A 93 9.46 2.07 -2.60
C PHE A 93 9.58 0.59 -2.91
N GLU A 94 10.80 0.11 -3.06
CA GLU A 94 11.13 -1.31 -3.29
C GLU A 94 11.91 -1.85 -2.10
N PHE A 95 11.43 -2.95 -1.53
CA PHE A 95 12.01 -3.54 -0.33
C PHE A 95 12.95 -4.68 -0.68
N THR A 96 14.14 -4.67 -0.09
CA THR A 96 15.11 -5.76 -0.25
C THR A 96 14.93 -6.78 0.88
N GLY A 97 14.82 -8.05 0.50
CA GLY A 97 14.83 -9.19 1.42
C GLY A 97 13.48 -9.78 1.77
N GLU A 98 12.38 -9.26 1.21
CA GLU A 98 11.02 -9.72 1.48
C GLU A 98 10.28 -10.16 0.20
N GLU A 99 9.23 -10.97 0.37
CA GLU A 99 8.38 -11.43 -0.73
C GLU A 99 7.54 -10.30 -1.37
N TRP A 100 7.54 -9.13 -0.78
CA TRP A 100 6.79 -7.97 -1.25
C TRP A 100 7.71 -6.98 -1.96
N PRO A 101 7.49 -6.76 -3.26
CA PRO A 101 8.38 -5.88 -4.05
C PRO A 101 8.22 -4.39 -3.72
N GLY A 102 7.29 -3.99 -2.87
CA GLY A 102 7.12 -2.60 -2.46
C GLY A 102 5.76 -2.01 -2.84
N PHE A 103 5.67 -0.69 -2.90
CA PHE A 103 4.46 0.04 -3.30
C PHE A 103 4.81 1.40 -3.88
N SER A 104 3.85 2.02 -4.57
CA SER A 104 3.96 3.40 -5.04
C SER A 104 3.01 4.32 -4.28
N TYR A 105 3.50 5.50 -3.94
CA TYR A 105 2.71 6.60 -3.37
C TYR A 105 2.61 7.70 -4.41
N ILE A 106 1.40 7.96 -4.87
CA ILE A 106 1.11 8.88 -5.96
C ILE A 106 0.48 10.15 -5.39
N ILE A 107 1.11 11.29 -5.64
CA ILE A 107 0.62 12.61 -5.25
C ILE A 107 0.03 13.28 -6.50
N ASN A 108 -1.29 13.43 -6.52
CA ASN A 108 -2.02 14.01 -7.66
C ASN A 108 -2.45 15.47 -7.39
N GLY A 109 -2.31 15.93 -6.15
CA GLY A 109 -2.66 17.25 -5.66
C GLY A 109 -2.51 17.31 -4.14
N GLU A 110 -2.80 18.44 -3.52
CA GLU A 110 -2.60 18.63 -2.08
C GLU A 110 -3.37 17.62 -1.21
N ASN A 111 -4.51 17.16 -1.69
CA ASN A 111 -5.40 16.26 -0.94
C ASN A 111 -5.72 14.96 -1.69
N ASP A 112 -5.16 14.77 -2.88
CA ASP A 112 -5.42 13.59 -3.71
C ASP A 112 -4.19 12.71 -3.80
N CYS A 113 -4.02 11.83 -2.82
CA CYS A 113 -2.93 10.87 -2.78
C CYS A 113 -3.46 9.44 -2.81
N TYR A 114 -2.71 8.58 -3.48
CA TYR A 114 -3.07 7.18 -3.67
C TYR A 114 -1.88 6.27 -3.38
N LEU A 115 -2.18 5.06 -2.90
CA LEU A 115 -1.23 3.96 -2.86
C LEU A 115 -1.56 2.97 -3.97
N LEU A 116 -0.54 2.44 -4.61
CA LEU A 116 -0.64 1.34 -5.55
C LEU A 116 0.27 0.22 -5.08
N ASN A 117 -0.31 -0.96 -4.85
CA ASN A 117 0.48 -2.13 -4.49
C ASN A 117 0.94 -2.92 -5.74
N PRO A 118 1.86 -3.89 -5.59
CA PRO A 118 2.36 -4.68 -6.72
C PRO A 118 1.31 -5.53 -7.41
N GLU A 119 0.22 -5.82 -6.75
CA GLU A 119 -0.91 -6.59 -7.30
C GLU A 119 -1.83 -5.74 -8.18
N GLY A 120 -1.57 -4.43 -8.26
CA GLY A 120 -2.39 -3.49 -9.02
C GLY A 120 -3.61 -2.95 -8.28
N ASN A 121 -3.69 -3.14 -6.98
CA ASN A 121 -4.76 -2.58 -6.15
C ASN A 121 -4.47 -1.13 -5.78
N TRP A 122 -5.48 -0.30 -5.89
CA TRP A 122 -5.45 1.10 -5.56
C TRP A 122 -6.10 1.38 -4.22
N PHE A 123 -5.48 2.30 -3.46
CA PHE A 123 -6.00 2.77 -2.18
C PHE A 123 -6.02 4.29 -2.18
N ALA A 124 -7.13 4.88 -1.76
CA ALA A 124 -7.21 6.32 -1.52
C ALA A 124 -6.70 6.65 -0.12
N VAL A 125 -5.82 7.64 -0.01
CA VAL A 125 -5.27 8.11 1.27
C VAL A 125 -6.11 9.28 1.78
N SER A 126 -6.68 9.14 2.99
CA SER A 126 -7.55 10.16 3.59
C SER A 126 -6.81 11.23 4.38
N ASN A 127 -5.59 10.95 4.82
CA ASN A 127 -4.71 11.88 5.55
C ASN A 127 -3.36 12.04 4.86
N PRO A 128 -3.31 12.55 3.61
CA PRO A 128 -2.09 12.60 2.83
C PRO A 128 -1.00 13.45 3.48
N SER A 129 0.23 12.98 3.38
CA SER A 129 1.44 13.69 3.82
C SER A 129 2.62 13.26 2.97
N THR A 130 3.63 14.10 2.90
CA THR A 130 4.86 13.80 2.15
C THR A 130 5.69 12.74 2.87
N PRO A 131 6.21 11.73 2.16
CA PRO A 131 7.14 10.76 2.75
C PRO A 131 8.35 11.47 3.38
N PRO A 132 8.80 11.07 4.59
CA PRO A 132 9.94 11.67 5.28
C PRO A 132 11.27 11.14 4.72
N VAL A 133 11.50 11.37 3.45
CA VAL A 133 12.72 10.95 2.74
C VAL A 133 13.40 12.19 2.16
N THR A 134 14.73 12.24 2.30
CA THR A 134 15.53 13.33 1.78
C THR A 134 16.27 12.85 0.55
N GLU A 135 16.06 13.53 -0.57
CA GLU A 135 16.85 13.27 -1.76
C GLU A 135 18.32 13.62 -1.50
N PRO A 136 19.25 12.79 -1.99
CA PRO A 136 20.67 13.12 -1.91
C PRO A 136 20.92 14.41 -2.74
N THR A 137 21.54 15.38 -2.11
CA THR A 137 22.05 16.57 -2.82
C THR A 137 23.07 16.14 -3.87
N GLN A 138 22.79 16.48 -5.12
CA GLN A 138 23.73 16.30 -6.22
C GLN A 138 24.97 17.18 -6.06
#